data_06e2d2be4df0af7ec17e428499df2e09
#
_entry.id   06e2d2be4df0af7ec17e428499df2e09
#
_cell.length_a   1.000
_cell.length_b   1.000
_cell.length_c   1.000
_cell.angle_alpha   90.00
_cell.angle_beta   90.00
_cell.angle_gamma   90.00
#
_symmetry.space_group_name_H-M   'P 1'
#
loop_
_entity.id
_entity.type
_entity.pdbx_description
1 polymer ?
#
loop_
_entity_poly.entity_id
_entity_poly.type
_entity_poly.pdbx_seq_one_letter_code
_entity_poly.pdbx_strand_id
1 'polypeptide(L)'
;VNLTFSDGVLEPWRSAVIISNDDPVAFARKYPNAKILGTFGGALSNGGEEVSLLDPDGQRISTIRYGSQIPWPEEANGLGSSLERISLFNSEQDLSNWRASLVPGGTPGDVILTEINRTGDGRISVKFLALPGNSYSLHATSDLGNGQWEKLEDNAFVTEEKVVDFLVWPDAKHQFYRVASP
;
A
#
# COMPACT_ATOMS: atom_id res chain seq x y z
N VAL A 1 -15.25 14.53 2.99
CA VAL A 1 -15.32 13.53 4.09
C VAL A 1 -14.77 14.12 5.36
N ASN A 2 -15.24 13.65 6.51
CA ASN A 2 -14.76 14.08 7.82
C ASN A 2 -14.77 12.88 8.78
N LEU A 3 -13.68 12.71 9.53
CA LEU A 3 -13.53 11.70 10.56
C LEU A 3 -12.75 12.28 11.72
N THR A 4 -13.26 12.10 12.94
CA THR A 4 -12.54 12.39 14.17
C THR A 4 -12.13 11.08 14.84
N PHE A 5 -10.83 10.94 15.12
CA PHE A 5 -10.34 9.80 15.89
C PHE A 5 -10.66 10.03 17.37
N SER A 6 -11.36 9.08 17.98
CA SER A 6 -11.69 9.15 19.41
C SER A 6 -10.54 8.64 20.28
N ASP A 7 -9.84 7.64 19.78
CA ASP A 7 -8.70 6.98 20.41
C ASP A 7 -7.91 6.21 19.34
N GLY A 8 -6.79 5.65 19.74
CA GLY A 8 -5.97 4.80 18.89
C GLY A 8 -4.50 5.21 18.92
N VAL A 9 -3.65 4.20 18.88
CA VAL A 9 -2.20 4.37 18.75
C VAL A 9 -1.77 3.71 17.45
N LEU A 10 -1.03 4.44 16.64
CA LEU A 10 -0.29 3.91 15.51
C LEU A 10 1.19 3.86 15.90
N GLU A 11 1.70 2.64 16.02
CA GLU A 11 3.12 2.44 16.34
C GLU A 11 4.00 3.03 15.23
N PRO A 12 5.21 3.48 15.57
CA PRO A 12 6.17 3.97 14.57
C PRO A 12 6.35 2.98 13.42
N TRP A 13 6.39 3.51 12.21
CA TRP A 13 6.57 2.75 10.96
C TRP A 13 5.45 1.74 10.65
N ARG A 14 4.32 1.87 11.31
CA ARG A 14 3.12 1.09 10.99
C ARG A 14 2.15 1.93 10.19
N SER A 15 1.37 1.28 9.34
CA SER A 15 0.29 1.90 8.59
C SER A 15 -1.07 1.40 9.08
N ALA A 16 -2.07 2.25 8.93
CA ALA A 16 -3.46 1.90 9.12
C ALA A 16 -4.28 2.59 8.05
N VAL A 17 -5.47 2.08 7.79
CA VAL A 17 -6.35 2.60 6.76
C VAL A 17 -7.62 3.18 7.38
N ILE A 18 -8.11 4.23 6.74
CA ILE A 18 -9.43 4.80 6.97
C ILE A 18 -10.25 4.44 5.75
N ILE A 19 -11.39 3.82 5.94
CA ILE A 19 -12.18 3.26 4.84
C ILE A 19 -13.57 3.88 4.76
N SER A 20 -14.23 3.78 3.60
CA SER A 20 -15.65 4.09 3.49
C SER A 20 -16.48 3.19 4.40
N ASN A 21 -17.54 3.74 4.98
CA ASN A 21 -18.53 2.97 5.75
C ASN A 21 -19.56 2.25 4.87
N ASP A 22 -19.46 2.31 3.53
CA ASP A 22 -20.41 1.67 2.62
C ASP A 22 -20.37 0.14 2.74
N ASP A 23 -19.20 -0.49 2.71
CA ASP A 23 -19.05 -1.94 2.90
C ASP A 23 -17.72 -2.30 3.58
N PRO A 24 -17.58 -2.07 4.90
CA PRO A 24 -16.37 -2.43 5.65
C PRO A 24 -16.07 -3.94 5.65
N VAL A 25 -17.12 -4.77 5.53
CA VAL A 25 -16.96 -6.24 5.53
C VAL A 25 -16.32 -6.71 4.23
N ALA A 26 -16.77 -6.18 3.09
CA ALA A 26 -16.13 -6.49 1.80
C ALA A 26 -14.68 -5.99 1.75
N PHE A 27 -14.41 -4.80 2.30
CA PHE A 27 -13.04 -4.30 2.41
C PHE A 27 -12.15 -5.22 3.24
N ALA A 28 -12.57 -5.59 4.46
CA ALA A 28 -11.80 -6.48 5.34
C ALA A 28 -11.58 -7.88 4.73
N ARG A 29 -12.55 -8.38 3.94
CA ARG A 29 -12.40 -9.64 3.20
C ARG A 29 -11.36 -9.53 2.09
N LYS A 30 -11.34 -8.41 1.38
CA LYS A 30 -10.40 -8.17 0.29
C LYS A 30 -8.97 -7.89 0.80
N TYR A 31 -8.85 -7.20 1.94
CA TYR A 31 -7.59 -6.78 2.54
C TYR A 31 -7.49 -7.23 4.01
N PRO A 32 -7.33 -8.54 4.26
CA PRO A 32 -7.42 -9.12 5.60
C PRO A 32 -6.29 -8.67 6.55
N ASN A 33 -5.19 -8.18 6.02
CA ASN A 33 -4.04 -7.70 6.79
C ASN A 33 -4.09 -6.19 7.08
N ALA A 34 -5.02 -5.46 6.48
CA ALA A 34 -5.12 -4.01 6.67
C ALA A 34 -5.68 -3.68 8.06
N LYS A 35 -4.92 -2.92 8.86
CA LYS A 35 -5.39 -2.39 10.15
C LYS A 35 -6.36 -1.23 9.86
N ILE A 36 -7.65 -1.45 10.08
CA ILE A 36 -8.67 -0.41 9.94
C ILE A 36 -8.66 0.44 11.22
N LEU A 37 -8.37 1.73 11.09
CA LEU A 37 -8.35 2.69 12.19
C LEU A 37 -9.69 3.42 12.34
N GLY A 38 -10.46 3.54 11.28
CA GLY A 38 -11.76 4.20 11.30
C GLY A 38 -12.49 4.13 9.98
N THR A 39 -13.74 4.55 10.01
CA THR A 39 -14.60 4.62 8.82
C THR A 39 -15.15 6.04 8.63
N PHE A 40 -15.32 6.45 7.39
CA PHE A 40 -15.94 7.74 7.05
C PHE A 40 -17.19 7.54 6.19
N GLY A 41 -18.13 8.48 6.29
CA GLY A 41 -19.31 8.55 5.41
C GLY A 41 -19.07 9.47 4.22
N GLY A 42 -19.87 9.27 3.16
CA GLY A 42 -19.73 10.01 1.92
C GLY A 42 -18.64 9.45 1.00
N ALA A 43 -18.26 10.19 -0.01
CA ALA A 43 -17.29 9.78 -1.02
C ALA A 43 -16.20 10.84 -1.22
N LEU A 44 -15.00 10.40 -1.55
CA LEU A 44 -13.94 11.26 -2.07
C LEU A 44 -14.31 11.72 -3.49
N SER A 45 -13.95 12.95 -3.83
CA SER A 45 -14.27 13.53 -5.13
C SER A 45 -13.49 12.84 -6.27
N ASN A 46 -14.20 12.35 -7.29
CA ASN A 46 -13.56 11.77 -8.48
C ASN A 46 -12.80 12.83 -9.31
N GLY A 47 -13.11 14.11 -9.15
CA GLY A 47 -12.42 15.21 -9.84
C GLY A 47 -11.17 15.71 -9.12
N GLY A 48 -10.96 15.22 -7.89
CA GLY A 48 -9.88 15.67 -7.01
C GLY A 48 -10.38 16.57 -5.88
N GLU A 49 -9.69 16.52 -4.76
CA GLU A 49 -9.92 17.37 -3.58
C GLU A 49 -8.67 17.43 -2.69
N GLU A 50 -8.75 18.25 -1.66
CA GLU A 50 -7.75 18.30 -0.59
C GLU A 50 -8.19 17.41 0.57
N VAL A 51 -7.29 16.52 1.00
CA VAL A 51 -7.46 15.69 2.19
C VAL A 51 -6.37 16.07 3.20
N SER A 52 -6.77 16.43 4.41
CA SER A 52 -5.85 16.86 5.48
C SER A 52 -6.01 16.00 6.72
N LEU A 53 -4.88 15.69 7.34
CA LEU A 53 -4.81 15.18 8.70
C LEU A 53 -4.51 16.36 9.62
N LEU A 54 -5.34 16.53 10.65
CA LEU A 54 -5.21 17.60 11.64
C LEU A 54 -4.87 16.99 13.01
N ASP A 55 -4.14 17.75 13.83
CA ASP A 55 -3.98 17.45 15.23
C ASP A 55 -5.24 17.86 16.05
N PRO A 56 -5.30 17.58 17.38
CA PRO A 56 -6.41 17.99 18.22
C PRO A 56 -6.64 19.50 18.31
N ASP A 57 -5.62 20.29 18.06
CA ASP A 57 -5.68 21.78 18.07
C ASP A 57 -6.10 22.34 16.71
N GLY A 58 -6.37 21.46 15.72
CA GLY A 58 -6.78 21.83 14.37
C GLY A 58 -5.61 22.25 13.47
N GLN A 59 -4.37 22.04 13.89
CA GLN A 59 -3.21 22.31 13.03
C GLN A 59 -3.00 21.17 12.04
N ARG A 60 -2.51 21.51 10.85
CA ARG A 60 -2.26 20.53 9.78
C ARG A 60 -1.00 19.74 10.06
N ILE A 61 -1.14 18.41 10.21
CA ILE A 61 -0.04 17.46 10.27
C ILE A 61 0.42 17.10 8.87
N SER A 62 -0.53 16.80 7.98
CA SER A 62 -0.28 16.39 6.60
C SER A 62 -1.45 16.81 5.72
N THR A 63 -1.16 17.11 4.46
CA THR A 63 -2.19 17.50 3.49
C THR A 63 -1.77 17.02 2.11
N ILE A 64 -2.68 16.36 1.41
CA ILE A 64 -2.54 16.06 -0.01
C ILE A 64 -3.69 16.74 -0.78
N ARG A 65 -3.37 17.31 -1.93
CA ARG A 65 -4.35 17.71 -2.94
C ARG A 65 -4.18 16.82 -4.16
N TYR A 66 -5.05 15.84 -4.32
CA TYR A 66 -5.04 14.98 -5.49
C TYR A 66 -5.97 15.49 -6.58
N GLY A 67 -5.75 15.02 -7.81
CA GLY A 67 -6.57 15.31 -8.98
C GLY A 67 -6.75 14.08 -9.88
N SER A 68 -7.53 14.25 -10.94
CA SER A 68 -7.85 13.20 -11.91
C SER A 68 -7.29 13.47 -13.33
N GLN A 69 -6.63 14.62 -13.52
CA GLN A 69 -6.06 15.03 -14.79
C GLN A 69 -4.53 15.03 -14.73
N ILE A 70 -3.88 14.95 -15.89
CA ILE A 70 -2.43 15.09 -15.98
C ILE A 70 -1.97 16.29 -15.11
N PRO A 71 -0.94 16.12 -14.27
CA PRO A 71 0.04 15.03 -14.27
C PRO A 71 -0.28 13.81 -13.35
N TRP A 72 -1.49 13.70 -12.82
CA TRP A 72 -1.90 12.54 -12.03
C TRP A 72 -2.03 11.29 -12.93
N PRO A 73 -1.67 10.07 -12.42
CA PRO A 73 -1.72 8.85 -13.21
C PRO A 73 -3.15 8.48 -13.59
N GLU A 74 -3.40 8.28 -14.88
CA GLU A 74 -4.72 7.98 -15.44
C GLU A 74 -5.26 6.64 -14.90
N GLU A 75 -4.38 5.67 -14.67
CA GLU A 75 -4.73 4.34 -14.17
C GLU A 75 -5.40 4.39 -12.79
N ALA A 76 -5.11 5.41 -11.98
CA ALA A 76 -5.75 5.65 -10.70
C ALA A 76 -7.10 6.37 -10.80
N ASN A 77 -7.49 6.82 -12.01
CA ASN A 77 -8.76 7.49 -12.28
C ASN A 77 -9.81 6.52 -12.86
N GLY A 78 -10.22 5.52 -12.06
CA GLY A 78 -11.30 4.60 -12.44
C GLY A 78 -10.87 3.39 -13.28
N LEU A 79 -9.58 3.24 -13.60
CA LEU A 79 -9.06 2.09 -14.35
C LEU A 79 -8.61 0.93 -13.44
N GLY A 80 -8.89 1.01 -12.14
CA GLY A 80 -8.71 -0.07 -11.18
C GLY A 80 -7.48 0.05 -10.28
N SER A 81 -6.50 0.89 -10.60
CA SER A 81 -5.38 1.18 -9.71
C SER A 81 -5.77 2.18 -8.62
N SER A 82 -5.11 2.12 -7.46
CA SER A 82 -5.14 3.19 -6.47
C SER A 82 -4.01 4.19 -6.72
N LEU A 83 -4.14 5.39 -6.16
CA LEU A 83 -3.06 6.35 -6.09
C LEU A 83 -2.16 5.99 -4.92
N GLU A 84 -0.88 5.77 -5.16
CA GLU A 84 0.12 5.39 -4.16
C GLU A 84 1.26 6.40 -4.06
N ARG A 85 1.67 6.68 -2.81
CA ARG A 85 2.86 7.47 -2.53
C ARG A 85 4.12 6.60 -2.70
N ILE A 86 5.13 7.11 -3.42
CA ILE A 86 6.36 6.36 -3.74
C ILE A 86 7.30 6.31 -2.54
N SER A 87 7.48 7.43 -1.84
CA SER A 87 8.32 7.53 -0.64
C SER A 87 7.63 8.34 0.45
N LEU A 88 7.67 7.86 1.68
CA LEU A 88 7.13 8.57 2.85
C LEU A 88 8.00 9.75 3.29
N PHE A 89 9.28 9.81 2.86
CA PHE A 89 10.21 10.88 3.21
C PHE A 89 10.21 12.05 2.21
N ASN A 90 9.71 11.82 1.00
CA ASN A 90 9.52 12.90 0.04
C ASN A 90 8.23 13.66 0.35
N SER A 91 8.13 14.90 -0.13
CA SER A 91 6.93 15.71 0.08
C SER A 91 5.68 15.06 -0.54
N GLU A 92 4.58 15.06 0.19
CA GLU A 92 3.27 14.69 -0.35
C GLU A 92 2.72 15.69 -1.35
N GLN A 93 3.29 16.89 -1.44
CA GLN A 93 2.94 17.91 -2.44
C GLN A 93 3.70 17.73 -3.77
N ASP A 94 4.75 16.90 -3.76
CA ASP A 94 5.51 16.59 -4.97
C ASP A 94 4.75 15.54 -5.80
N LEU A 95 4.26 15.95 -6.95
CA LEU A 95 3.51 15.07 -7.86
C LEU A 95 4.34 13.88 -8.37
N SER A 96 5.67 14.03 -8.48
CA SER A 96 6.55 12.93 -8.85
C SER A 96 6.67 11.85 -7.78
N ASN A 97 6.20 12.13 -6.56
CA ASN A 97 6.12 11.18 -5.44
C ASN A 97 4.85 10.32 -5.46
N TRP A 98 4.02 10.44 -6.50
CA TRP A 98 2.78 9.68 -6.62
C TRP A 98 2.74 8.86 -7.91
N ARG A 99 2.12 7.69 -7.84
CA ARG A 99 1.95 6.79 -8.98
C ARG A 99 0.63 6.01 -8.88
N ALA A 100 0.26 5.36 -9.96
CA ALA A 100 -0.75 4.30 -9.92
C ALA A 100 -0.16 3.04 -9.23
N SER A 101 -0.99 2.34 -8.46
CA SER A 101 -0.60 1.05 -7.89
C SER A 101 -0.30 0.02 -8.98
N LEU A 102 0.66 -0.87 -8.71
CA LEU A 102 1.02 -1.97 -9.61
C LEU A 102 -0.05 -3.08 -9.65
N VAL A 103 -0.84 -3.19 -8.58
CA VAL A 103 -1.92 -4.16 -8.49
C VAL A 103 -3.28 -3.46 -8.45
N PRO A 104 -4.32 -4.02 -9.09
CA PRO A 104 -5.66 -3.44 -9.04
C PRO A 104 -6.18 -3.28 -7.61
N GLY A 105 -6.61 -2.07 -7.28
CA GLY A 105 -7.11 -1.71 -5.95
C GLY A 105 -6.03 -1.40 -4.92
N GLY A 106 -4.75 -1.49 -5.30
CA GLY A 106 -3.62 -1.19 -4.40
C GLY A 106 -3.38 -2.21 -3.30
N THR A 107 -2.50 -1.83 -2.37
CA THR A 107 -2.09 -2.64 -1.21
C THR A 107 -2.33 -1.88 0.11
N PRO A 108 -3.60 -1.56 0.47
CA PRO A 108 -3.91 -0.73 1.64
C PRO A 108 -3.39 -1.36 2.93
N GLY A 109 -2.58 -0.60 3.68
CA GLY A 109 -2.00 -1.07 4.94
C GLY A 109 -0.92 -2.14 4.80
N ASP A 110 -0.48 -2.43 3.59
CA ASP A 110 0.54 -3.43 3.26
C ASP A 110 1.76 -2.77 2.59
N VAL A 111 2.66 -3.59 2.12
CA VAL A 111 3.93 -3.16 1.50
C VAL A 111 3.68 -2.45 0.17
N ILE A 112 4.37 -1.35 -0.07
CA ILE A 112 4.33 -0.64 -1.36
C ILE A 112 5.24 -1.36 -2.34
N LEU A 113 4.65 -2.13 -3.26
CA LEU A 113 5.39 -2.75 -4.37
C LEU A 113 5.86 -1.68 -5.35
N THR A 114 7.14 -1.68 -5.68
CA THR A 114 7.73 -0.69 -6.61
C THR A 114 7.88 -1.24 -8.02
N GLU A 115 8.11 -2.54 -8.15
CA GLU A 115 8.30 -3.20 -9.44
C GLU A 115 8.06 -4.71 -9.31
N ILE A 116 7.48 -5.33 -10.32
CA ILE A 116 7.42 -6.78 -10.47
C ILE A 116 7.77 -7.08 -11.93
N ASN A 117 8.83 -7.85 -12.15
CA ASN A 117 9.23 -8.22 -13.50
C ASN A 117 9.90 -9.60 -13.55
N ARG A 118 10.08 -10.10 -14.78
CA ARG A 118 10.92 -11.26 -15.05
C ARG A 118 12.30 -10.77 -15.50
N THR A 119 13.33 -11.20 -14.81
CA THR A 119 14.71 -10.88 -15.14
C THR A 119 15.19 -11.63 -16.40
N GLY A 120 16.27 -11.16 -17.02
CA GLY A 120 16.83 -11.77 -18.25
C GLY A 120 17.30 -13.22 -18.06
N ASP A 121 17.60 -13.64 -16.84
CA ASP A 121 17.96 -15.01 -16.48
C ASP A 121 16.72 -15.88 -16.13
N GLY A 122 15.52 -15.30 -16.19
CA GLY A 122 14.25 -16.01 -15.99
C GLY A 122 13.70 -16.00 -14.57
N ARG A 123 14.38 -15.36 -13.60
CA ARG A 123 13.86 -15.19 -12.24
C ARG A 123 12.73 -14.14 -12.20
N ILE A 124 11.95 -14.17 -11.13
CA ILE A 124 10.99 -13.11 -10.80
C ILE A 124 11.66 -12.18 -9.80
N SER A 125 11.68 -10.89 -10.12
CA SER A 125 12.10 -9.79 -9.24
C SER A 125 10.84 -9.15 -8.67
N VAL A 126 10.78 -9.05 -7.34
CA VAL A 126 9.72 -8.36 -6.60
C VAL A 126 10.38 -7.27 -5.77
N LYS A 127 10.31 -6.04 -6.27
CA LYS A 127 10.84 -4.86 -5.57
C LYS A 127 9.76 -4.16 -4.77
N PHE A 128 10.11 -3.73 -3.57
CA PHE A 128 9.21 -3.02 -2.69
C PHE A 128 9.94 -1.99 -1.84
N LEU A 129 9.19 -1.00 -1.35
CA LEU A 129 9.69 -0.02 -0.41
C LEU A 129 9.70 -0.63 1.00
N ALA A 130 10.89 -0.86 1.54
CA ALA A 130 11.09 -1.33 2.90
C ALA A 130 11.25 -0.14 3.84
N LEU A 131 10.46 -0.10 4.91
CA LEU A 131 10.48 0.97 5.91
C LEU A 131 11.33 0.57 7.11
N PRO A 132 12.00 1.52 7.79
CA PRO A 132 12.78 1.26 8.98
C PRO A 132 11.96 0.57 10.07
N GLY A 133 12.60 -0.21 10.91
CA GLY A 133 11.94 -0.88 12.02
C GLY A 133 11.17 -2.15 11.65
N ASN A 134 11.24 -2.60 10.38
CA ASN A 134 10.53 -3.79 9.91
C ASN A 134 11.49 -4.82 9.31
N SER A 135 11.07 -6.08 9.35
CA SER A 135 11.59 -7.17 8.54
C SER A 135 10.51 -7.56 7.52
N TYR A 136 10.92 -8.21 6.45
CA TYR A 136 10.02 -8.58 5.36
C TYR A 136 10.27 -10.00 4.93
N SER A 137 9.22 -10.66 4.42
CA SER A 137 9.34 -11.99 3.82
C SER A 137 8.55 -12.06 2.53
N LEU A 138 9.09 -12.81 1.56
CA LEU A 138 8.39 -13.15 0.33
C LEU A 138 7.68 -14.49 0.51
N HIS A 139 6.42 -14.52 0.18
CA HIS A 139 5.58 -15.72 0.21
C HIS A 139 5.00 -15.99 -1.16
N ALA A 140 4.75 -17.27 -1.44
CA ALA A 140 4.09 -17.70 -2.67
C ALA A 140 3.00 -18.74 -2.42
N THR A 141 2.05 -18.85 -3.35
CA THR A 141 1.01 -19.88 -3.35
C THR A 141 0.62 -20.25 -4.77
N SER A 142 0.08 -21.46 -4.94
CA SER A 142 -0.58 -21.89 -6.17
C SER A 142 -2.07 -21.60 -6.19
N ASP A 143 -2.67 -21.31 -5.03
CA ASP A 143 -4.11 -21.16 -4.88
C ASP A 143 -4.43 -20.06 -3.86
N LEU A 144 -5.05 -18.99 -4.31
CA LEU A 144 -5.48 -17.87 -3.47
C LEU A 144 -6.64 -18.24 -2.53
N GLY A 145 -7.39 -19.30 -2.84
CA GLY A 145 -8.59 -19.68 -2.09
C GLY A 145 -8.33 -20.51 -0.86
N ASN A 146 -7.18 -21.21 -0.77
CA ASN A 146 -6.88 -22.13 0.33
C ASN A 146 -6.15 -21.48 1.52
N GLY A 147 -5.70 -20.21 1.37
CA GLY A 147 -4.98 -19.48 2.41
C GLY A 147 -3.59 -20.03 2.76
N GLN A 148 -3.09 -21.01 2.02
CA GLN A 148 -1.79 -21.64 2.25
C GLN A 148 -0.70 -20.85 1.50
N TRP A 149 0.21 -20.23 2.24
CA TRP A 149 1.32 -19.46 1.70
C TRP A 149 2.64 -20.07 2.18
N GLU A 150 3.50 -20.42 1.25
CA GLU A 150 4.86 -20.89 1.52
C GLU A 150 5.80 -19.68 1.59
N LYS A 151 6.60 -19.59 2.65
CA LYS A 151 7.63 -18.56 2.78
C LYS A 151 8.84 -18.98 1.95
N LEU A 152 9.24 -18.13 1.01
CA LEU A 152 10.36 -18.39 0.11
C LEU A 152 11.65 -17.72 0.56
N GLU A 153 11.56 -16.47 1.04
CA GLU A 153 12.72 -15.66 1.35
C GLU A 153 12.42 -14.67 2.48
N ASP A 154 13.44 -14.32 3.27
CA ASP A 154 13.41 -13.30 4.31
C ASP A 154 14.41 -12.19 4.01
N ASN A 155 14.03 -10.95 4.31
CA ASN A 155 14.95 -9.85 4.41
C ASN A 155 15.24 -9.50 5.85
N ALA A 156 16.50 -9.20 6.15
CA ALA A 156 16.92 -8.76 7.47
C ALA A 156 16.21 -7.45 7.87
N PHE A 157 16.16 -7.18 9.17
CA PHE A 157 15.62 -5.95 9.74
C PHE A 157 16.20 -4.71 9.05
N VAL A 158 15.31 -3.79 8.64
CA VAL A 158 15.66 -2.60 7.89
C VAL A 158 15.81 -1.42 8.84
N THR A 159 16.93 -0.73 8.77
CA THR A 159 17.25 0.43 9.64
C THR A 159 17.00 1.78 8.98
N GLU A 160 16.84 1.79 7.66
CA GLU A 160 16.54 2.97 6.84
C GLU A 160 15.58 2.63 5.70
N GLU A 161 14.85 3.62 5.16
CA GLU A 161 14.02 3.42 3.98
C GLU A 161 14.88 3.01 2.80
N LYS A 162 14.55 1.91 2.16
CA LYS A 162 15.22 1.44 0.95
C LYS A 162 14.34 0.57 0.09
N VAL A 163 14.65 0.48 -1.19
CA VAL A 163 14.07 -0.53 -2.07
C VAL A 163 14.78 -1.85 -1.85
N VAL A 164 14.02 -2.88 -1.51
CA VAL A 164 14.47 -4.27 -1.41
C VAL A 164 13.99 -5.02 -2.64
N ASP A 165 14.81 -5.93 -3.15
CA ASP A 165 14.51 -6.80 -4.30
C ASP A 165 14.63 -8.27 -3.87
N PHE A 166 13.51 -8.98 -3.87
CA PHE A 166 13.49 -10.43 -3.75
C PHE A 166 13.59 -11.06 -5.13
N LEU A 167 14.58 -11.92 -5.32
CA LEU A 167 14.86 -12.60 -6.60
C LEU A 167 14.62 -14.10 -6.46
N VAL A 168 13.52 -14.61 -7.02
CA VAL A 168 13.14 -16.02 -6.89
C VAL A 168 13.01 -16.70 -8.25
N TRP A 169 13.35 -17.99 -8.31
CA TRP A 169 13.04 -18.81 -9.47
C TRP A 169 11.54 -19.11 -9.50
N PRO A 170 10.87 -18.87 -10.65
CA PRO A 170 9.49 -19.27 -10.79
C PRO A 170 9.39 -20.80 -10.71
N ASP A 171 8.49 -21.27 -9.86
CA ASP A 171 8.13 -22.67 -9.74
C ASP A 171 6.74 -22.89 -10.37
N ALA A 172 6.53 -24.03 -11.03
CA ALA A 172 5.23 -24.41 -11.55
C ALA A 172 4.15 -24.54 -10.46
N LYS A 173 4.57 -24.68 -9.20
CA LYS A 173 3.69 -24.71 -8.02
C LYS A 173 3.24 -23.34 -7.55
N HIS A 174 3.98 -22.25 -7.88
CA HIS A 174 3.72 -20.92 -7.35
C HIS A 174 3.34 -19.96 -8.47
N GLN A 175 2.11 -19.48 -8.44
CA GLN A 175 1.57 -18.55 -9.45
C GLN A 175 1.33 -17.16 -8.86
N PHE A 176 1.25 -17.05 -7.52
CA PHE A 176 0.97 -15.81 -6.82
C PHE A 176 2.04 -15.55 -5.77
N TYR A 177 2.44 -14.30 -5.64
CA TYR A 177 3.48 -13.86 -4.72
C TYR A 177 2.97 -12.68 -3.88
N ARG A 178 3.39 -12.63 -2.62
CA ARG A 178 3.16 -11.47 -1.76
C ARG A 178 4.38 -11.18 -0.90
N VAL A 179 4.61 -9.91 -0.59
CA VAL A 179 5.54 -9.48 0.46
C VAL A 179 4.72 -9.24 1.72
N ALA A 180 5.18 -9.72 2.85
CA ALA A 180 4.57 -9.50 4.16
C ALA A 180 5.59 -8.91 5.14
N SER A 181 5.12 -8.01 6.00
CA SER A 181 5.82 -7.57 7.22
C SER A 181 5.08 -8.12 8.42
N PRO A 182 5.78 -8.68 9.45
CA PRO A 182 5.15 -9.18 10.67
C PRO A 182 4.46 -8.08 11.47
#